data_81adb6479361d09116465b4dd19d1f0c
#
_entry.id   81adb6479361d09116465b4dd19d1f0c
#
_cell.length_a   1.000
_cell.length_b   1.000
_cell.length_c   1.000
_cell.angle_alpha   90.00
_cell.angle_beta   90.00
_cell.angle_gamma   90.00
#
_symmetry.space_group_name_H-M   'P 1'
#
loop_
_entity.id
_entity.type
_entity.pdbx_description
1 polymer ?
#
loop_
_entity_poly.entity_id
_entity_poly.type
_entity_poly.pdbx_seq_one_letter_code
_entity_poly.pdbx_strand_id
1 'polypeptide(L)'
;FRGDDDGQTGMDVIAHFYNARPEGVMCVKERPWQGLYADGMTTLDYERGKASHILSEPWQTDDSIGSWGYNPARPYMKPGLVVDKIIDIVSKNGNMLLNIPIKADGTLDKEAIDLLNNVGEWFDVNGEAIYGTRPWYMYGEGKNKIDAHDLESSLTPKDFRYTTKDGYLYAFVMDWPKKHQNPVVLPNLTIMNTRVSEVISVELLGHNEKVLWENHGDGLNVTFPEKKPCEHAYALKIGFANPLK
;
A
#
# COMPACT_ATOMS: atom_id res chain seq x y z
N PHE A 1 13.47 -22.74 -9.70
CA PHE A 1 14.35 -23.56 -10.56
C PHE A 1 15.69 -23.73 -9.88
N ARG A 2 15.97 -24.90 -9.32
CA ARG A 2 17.29 -25.28 -8.82
C ARG A 2 17.94 -26.13 -9.90
N GLY A 3 18.70 -25.51 -10.79
CA GLY A 3 19.63 -26.22 -11.64
C GLY A 3 20.98 -26.30 -10.93
N ASP A 4 21.70 -27.40 -11.10
CA ASP A 4 23.10 -27.54 -10.67
C ASP A 4 24.06 -26.90 -11.69
N ASP A 5 23.55 -25.95 -12.50
CA ASP A 5 24.19 -25.37 -13.68
C ASP A 5 24.48 -23.87 -13.53
N ASP A 6 24.77 -23.41 -12.32
CA ASP A 6 25.07 -22.01 -11.99
C ASP A 6 23.99 -21.01 -12.44
N GLY A 7 22.74 -21.49 -12.52
CA GLY A 7 21.59 -20.66 -12.90
C GLY A 7 21.27 -20.62 -14.39
N GLN A 8 22.00 -21.36 -15.23
CA GLN A 8 21.79 -21.36 -16.70
C GLN A 8 20.35 -21.75 -17.06
N THR A 9 19.79 -22.81 -16.44
CA THR A 9 18.39 -23.21 -16.66
C THR A 9 17.40 -22.09 -16.36
N GLY A 10 17.64 -21.32 -15.28
CA GLY A 10 16.82 -20.15 -14.95
C GLY A 10 16.90 -19.06 -16.01
N MET A 11 18.10 -18.78 -16.51
CA MET A 11 18.32 -17.81 -17.59
C MET A 11 17.64 -18.24 -18.89
N ASP A 12 17.71 -19.53 -19.24
CA ASP A 12 17.06 -20.08 -20.41
C ASP A 12 15.53 -19.95 -20.32
N VAL A 13 14.94 -20.18 -19.16
CA VAL A 13 13.50 -19.98 -18.91
C VAL A 13 13.12 -18.50 -19.07
N ILE A 14 13.89 -17.57 -18.51
CA ILE A 14 13.67 -16.13 -18.63
C ILE A 14 13.76 -15.72 -20.10
N ALA A 15 14.80 -16.15 -20.79
CA ALA A 15 14.99 -15.87 -22.22
C ALA A 15 13.84 -16.43 -23.06
N HIS A 16 13.41 -17.66 -22.80
CA HIS A 16 12.27 -18.27 -23.49
C HIS A 16 10.98 -17.48 -23.27
N PHE A 17 10.70 -17.06 -22.02
CA PHE A 17 9.52 -16.26 -21.68
C PHE A 17 9.51 -14.94 -22.46
N TYR A 18 10.57 -14.16 -22.40
CA TYR A 18 10.62 -12.85 -23.08
C TYR A 18 10.68 -12.95 -24.61
N ASN A 19 11.27 -14.03 -25.17
CA ASN A 19 11.19 -14.28 -26.59
C ASN A 19 9.76 -14.60 -27.06
N ALA A 20 8.96 -15.25 -26.20
CA ALA A 20 7.56 -15.57 -26.50
C ALA A 20 6.60 -14.42 -26.15
N ARG A 21 6.94 -13.59 -25.17
CA ARG A 21 6.14 -12.49 -24.63
C ARG A 21 7.01 -11.30 -24.24
N PRO A 22 7.47 -10.49 -25.21
CA PRO A 22 8.38 -9.35 -24.94
C PRO A 22 7.79 -8.30 -23.96
N GLU A 23 6.46 -8.12 -23.97
CA GLU A 23 5.75 -7.19 -23.08
C GLU A 23 5.33 -7.83 -21.74
N GLY A 24 5.68 -9.08 -21.51
CA GLY A 24 5.33 -9.80 -20.29
C GLY A 24 6.19 -9.35 -19.11
N VAL A 25 5.73 -9.64 -17.89
CA VAL A 25 6.46 -9.44 -16.64
C VAL A 25 6.61 -10.79 -15.96
N MET A 26 7.85 -11.13 -15.57
CA MET A 26 8.16 -12.31 -14.80
C MET A 26 8.58 -11.92 -13.39
N CYS A 27 7.94 -12.53 -12.39
CA CYS A 27 8.30 -12.35 -10.99
C CYS A 27 9.19 -13.48 -10.50
N VAL A 28 10.17 -13.16 -9.67
CA VAL A 28 11.06 -14.13 -9.02
C VAL A 28 11.03 -13.89 -7.51
N LYS A 29 10.79 -14.97 -6.75
CA LYS A 29 10.81 -14.92 -5.29
C LYS A 29 12.15 -14.42 -4.75
N GLU A 30 12.08 -13.58 -3.73
CA GLU A 30 13.23 -13.22 -2.94
C GLU A 30 13.81 -14.49 -2.30
N ARG A 31 14.91 -14.98 -2.75
CA ARG A 31 15.77 -16.03 -2.16
C ARG A 31 16.04 -17.23 -3.07
N PRO A 32 17.14 -17.86 -2.78
CA PRO A 32 18.49 -17.46 -2.40
C PRO A 32 19.32 -17.01 -3.60
N TRP A 33 18.64 -16.61 -4.61
CA TRP A 33 19.07 -16.46 -6.00
C TRP A 33 19.45 -15.03 -6.36
N GLN A 34 19.40 -14.13 -5.38
CA GLN A 34 19.95 -12.80 -5.56
C GLN A 34 21.39 -12.89 -6.03
N GLY A 35 21.62 -12.40 -7.25
CA GLY A 35 22.93 -12.46 -7.90
C GLY A 35 23.07 -13.48 -9.00
N LEU A 36 22.11 -14.40 -9.20
CA LEU A 36 22.11 -15.32 -10.35
C LEU A 36 21.49 -14.70 -11.61
N TYR A 37 20.71 -13.63 -11.45
CA TYR A 37 20.07 -12.92 -12.55
C TYR A 37 20.54 -11.45 -12.55
N ALA A 38 20.71 -10.87 -13.74
CA ALA A 38 21.01 -9.47 -13.85
C ALA A 38 19.83 -8.62 -13.36
N ASP A 39 20.13 -7.52 -12.67
CA ASP A 39 19.13 -6.55 -12.23
C ASP A 39 18.29 -6.07 -13.41
N GLY A 40 16.98 -5.95 -13.19
CA GLY A 40 16.02 -5.51 -14.20
C GLY A 40 15.49 -6.60 -15.13
N MET A 41 15.98 -7.85 -15.04
CA MET A 41 15.46 -8.96 -15.87
C MET A 41 14.11 -9.49 -15.35
N THR A 42 13.88 -9.43 -14.06
CA THR A 42 12.66 -9.92 -13.41
C THR A 42 12.20 -8.97 -12.33
N THR A 43 10.90 -8.99 -12.03
CA THR A 43 10.32 -8.26 -10.90
C THR A 43 10.52 -9.07 -9.61
N LEU A 44 11.02 -8.41 -8.58
CA LEU A 44 11.16 -9.02 -7.26
C LEU A 44 9.79 -9.33 -6.66
N ASP A 45 9.62 -10.53 -6.12
CA ASP A 45 8.40 -11.00 -5.47
C ASP A 45 8.69 -11.50 -4.05
N TYR A 46 8.01 -10.92 -3.05
CA TYR A 46 8.08 -11.33 -1.66
C TYR A 46 6.92 -12.27 -1.31
N GLU A 47 7.19 -13.38 -0.65
CA GLU A 47 6.13 -14.22 -0.11
C GLU A 47 5.73 -13.74 1.29
N ARG A 48 4.51 -13.25 1.46
CA ARG A 48 3.97 -12.65 2.71
C ARG A 48 4.85 -11.55 3.31
N GLY A 49 5.91 -11.20 2.62
CA GLY A 49 6.86 -10.18 3.02
C GLY A 49 6.57 -8.82 2.39
N LYS A 50 7.48 -7.89 2.58
CA LYS A 50 7.43 -6.56 1.98
C LYS A 50 8.79 -5.88 2.04
N ALA A 51 9.02 -4.94 1.14
CA ALA A 51 10.18 -4.06 1.22
C ALA A 51 10.16 -3.22 2.50
N SER A 52 11.32 -3.01 3.09
CA SER A 52 11.50 -2.15 4.29
C SER A 52 11.52 -0.67 3.95
N HIS A 53 11.75 -0.31 2.69
CA HIS A 53 11.90 1.05 2.16
C HIS A 53 11.36 1.13 0.73
N ILE A 54 11.33 2.30 0.15
CA ILE A 54 10.97 2.50 -1.26
C ILE A 54 12.05 1.86 -2.14
N LEU A 55 11.63 0.96 -3.03
CA LEU A 55 12.51 0.43 -4.08
C LEU A 55 12.37 1.28 -5.35
N SER A 56 13.48 1.46 -6.08
CA SER A 56 13.49 2.19 -7.36
C SER A 56 12.67 1.48 -8.43
N GLU A 57 12.76 0.16 -8.46
CA GLU A 57 12.01 -0.68 -9.39
C GLU A 57 10.69 -1.16 -8.74
N PRO A 58 9.61 -1.28 -9.52
CA PRO A 58 8.40 -1.93 -9.06
C PRO A 58 8.66 -3.35 -8.59
N TRP A 59 7.99 -3.75 -7.52
CA TRP A 59 8.06 -5.09 -6.95
C TRP A 59 6.66 -5.62 -6.63
N GLN A 60 6.56 -6.90 -6.35
CA GLN A 60 5.33 -7.56 -5.96
C GLN A 60 5.48 -8.22 -4.60
N THR A 61 4.37 -8.39 -3.91
CA THR A 61 4.23 -9.40 -2.85
C THR A 61 2.99 -10.23 -3.13
N ASP A 62 3.08 -11.53 -2.92
CA ASP A 62 1.92 -12.37 -2.79
C ASP A 62 1.61 -12.61 -1.31
N ASP A 63 0.36 -12.42 -0.93
CA ASP A 63 -0.13 -12.69 0.42
C ASP A 63 -1.52 -13.35 0.33
N SER A 64 -2.02 -13.86 1.43
CA SER A 64 -3.33 -14.49 1.49
C SER A 64 -4.12 -13.93 2.66
N ILE A 65 -5.43 -13.74 2.48
CA ILE A 65 -6.30 -13.34 3.59
C ILE A 65 -6.30 -14.34 4.77
N GLY A 66 -5.85 -15.57 4.52
CA GLY A 66 -5.74 -16.66 5.51
C GLY A 66 -4.64 -17.64 5.15
N SER A 67 -4.93 -18.94 5.14
CA SER A 67 -4.03 -19.96 4.58
C SER A 67 -3.99 -19.87 3.06
N TRP A 68 -2.95 -20.41 2.41
CA TRP A 68 -2.88 -20.46 0.95
C TRP A 68 -4.03 -21.25 0.32
N GLY A 69 -4.41 -22.38 0.92
CA GLY A 69 -5.59 -23.13 0.57
C GLY A 69 -6.69 -22.95 1.62
N TYR A 70 -7.93 -23.27 1.26
CA TYR A 70 -9.08 -23.19 2.16
C TYR A 70 -8.89 -24.05 3.40
N ASN A 71 -9.02 -23.44 4.57
CA ASN A 71 -8.96 -24.10 5.87
C ASN A 71 -9.95 -23.45 6.84
N PRO A 72 -11.09 -24.09 7.14
CA PRO A 72 -12.13 -23.51 7.99
C PRO A 72 -11.69 -23.33 9.47
N ALA A 73 -10.58 -23.95 9.88
CA ALA A 73 -10.02 -23.79 11.23
C ALA A 73 -9.04 -22.60 11.35
N ARG A 74 -8.75 -21.90 10.27
CA ARG A 74 -7.84 -20.75 10.27
C ARG A 74 -8.60 -19.45 10.06
N PRO A 75 -8.41 -18.45 10.94
CA PRO A 75 -9.04 -17.16 10.77
C PRO A 75 -8.50 -16.43 9.55
N TYR A 76 -9.32 -15.56 8.98
CA TYR A 76 -8.91 -14.58 8.00
C TYR A 76 -8.38 -13.31 8.68
N MET A 77 -7.56 -12.55 7.95
CA MET A 77 -7.20 -11.18 8.33
C MET A 77 -8.47 -10.33 8.49
N LYS A 78 -8.40 -9.32 9.34
CA LYS A 78 -9.46 -8.30 9.36
C LYS A 78 -9.35 -7.40 8.11
N PRO A 79 -10.48 -6.91 7.57
CA PRO A 79 -10.48 -6.04 6.38
C PRO A 79 -9.54 -4.83 6.50
N GLY A 80 -9.50 -4.19 7.68
CA GLY A 80 -8.61 -3.06 7.95
C GLY A 80 -7.13 -3.40 7.78
N LEU A 81 -6.70 -4.59 8.21
CA LEU A 81 -5.31 -5.01 8.00
C LEU A 81 -4.99 -5.24 6.51
N VAL A 82 -5.94 -5.77 5.72
CA VAL A 82 -5.76 -5.92 4.28
C VAL A 82 -5.57 -4.56 3.62
N VAL A 83 -6.41 -3.59 3.97
CA VAL A 83 -6.29 -2.19 3.50
C VAL A 83 -4.93 -1.61 3.88
N ASP A 84 -4.52 -1.73 5.13
CA ASP A 84 -3.25 -1.19 5.63
C ASP A 84 -2.03 -1.81 4.94
N LYS A 85 -2.07 -3.13 4.68
CA LYS A 85 -1.02 -3.82 3.91
C LYS A 85 -0.94 -3.28 2.49
N ILE A 86 -2.07 -3.11 1.80
CA ILE A 86 -2.11 -2.55 0.44
C ILE A 86 -1.49 -1.15 0.41
N ILE A 87 -1.89 -0.27 1.33
CA ILE A 87 -1.36 1.09 1.41
C ILE A 87 0.15 1.08 1.68
N ASP A 88 0.61 0.26 2.63
CA ASP A 88 2.04 0.16 3.00
C ASP A 88 2.89 -0.36 1.82
N ILE A 89 2.38 -1.33 1.06
CA ILE A 89 3.04 -1.90 -0.12
C ILE A 89 3.14 -0.86 -1.24
N VAL A 90 2.01 -0.23 -1.59
CA VAL A 90 1.95 0.75 -2.69
C VAL A 90 2.79 1.99 -2.40
N SER A 91 2.81 2.45 -1.14
CA SER A 91 3.67 3.57 -0.71
C SER A 91 5.17 3.31 -0.90
N LYS A 92 5.59 2.05 -1.10
CA LYS A 92 6.97 1.61 -1.30
C LYS A 92 7.29 1.15 -2.73
N ASN A 93 6.45 1.51 -3.70
CA ASN A 93 6.54 1.10 -5.11
C ASN A 93 6.17 -0.38 -5.36
N GLY A 94 5.41 -0.98 -4.46
CA GLY A 94 4.99 -2.38 -4.54
C GLY A 94 3.60 -2.58 -5.12
N ASN A 95 3.34 -3.81 -5.55
CA ASN A 95 2.04 -4.32 -5.97
C ASN A 95 1.68 -5.53 -5.10
N MET A 96 0.41 -5.71 -4.79
CA MET A 96 -0.06 -6.84 -3.99
C MET A 96 -0.88 -7.81 -4.83
N LEU A 97 -0.48 -9.07 -4.84
CA LEU A 97 -1.27 -10.21 -5.29
C LEU A 97 -1.93 -10.85 -4.07
N LEU A 98 -3.23 -10.65 -3.89
CA LEU A 98 -3.97 -11.16 -2.73
C LEU A 98 -4.67 -12.46 -3.06
N ASN A 99 -4.21 -13.55 -2.47
CA ASN A 99 -4.85 -14.86 -2.58
C ASN A 99 -6.10 -14.93 -1.70
N ILE A 100 -7.19 -15.39 -2.30
CA ILE A 100 -8.46 -15.68 -1.63
C ILE A 100 -8.68 -17.19 -1.66
N PRO A 101 -8.58 -17.90 -0.52
CA PRO A 101 -8.75 -19.33 -0.48
C PRO A 101 -10.18 -19.74 -0.88
N ILE A 102 -10.30 -20.56 -1.92
CA ILE A 102 -11.58 -21.09 -2.40
C ILE A 102 -11.82 -22.49 -1.85
N LYS A 103 -13.11 -22.84 -1.60
CA LYS A 103 -13.51 -24.19 -1.22
C LYS A 103 -13.33 -25.18 -2.37
N ALA A 104 -13.39 -26.48 -2.07
CA ALA A 104 -13.25 -27.53 -3.04
C ALA A 104 -14.29 -27.50 -4.17
N ASP A 105 -15.46 -26.91 -3.94
CA ASP A 105 -16.52 -26.73 -4.93
C ASP A 105 -16.34 -25.45 -5.78
N GLY A 106 -15.24 -24.70 -5.58
CA GLY A 106 -14.94 -23.46 -6.30
C GLY A 106 -15.64 -22.22 -5.73
N THR A 107 -16.39 -22.33 -4.64
CA THR A 107 -17.07 -21.19 -4.01
C THR A 107 -16.22 -20.55 -2.91
N LEU A 108 -16.56 -19.32 -2.54
CA LEU A 108 -16.06 -18.65 -1.34
C LEU A 108 -17.00 -18.91 -0.16
N ASP A 109 -16.48 -18.83 1.05
CA ASP A 109 -17.33 -18.77 2.23
C ASP A 109 -17.81 -17.32 2.49
N LYS A 110 -18.79 -17.22 3.39
CA LYS A 110 -19.38 -15.91 3.71
C LYS A 110 -18.38 -14.93 4.29
N GLU A 111 -17.44 -15.39 5.12
CA GLU A 111 -16.44 -14.53 5.77
C GLU A 111 -15.48 -13.91 4.74
N ALA A 112 -15.04 -14.68 3.75
CA ALA A 112 -14.22 -14.17 2.64
C ALA A 112 -14.99 -13.15 1.78
N ILE A 113 -16.27 -13.42 1.48
CA ILE A 113 -17.14 -12.51 0.74
C ILE A 113 -17.33 -11.18 1.50
N ASP A 114 -17.65 -11.25 2.79
CA ASP A 114 -17.84 -10.07 3.64
C ASP A 114 -16.54 -9.23 3.73
N LEU A 115 -15.38 -9.89 3.86
CA LEU A 115 -14.08 -9.22 3.85
C LEU A 115 -13.84 -8.49 2.53
N LEU A 116 -14.04 -9.17 1.40
CA LEU A 116 -13.83 -8.58 0.07
C LEU A 116 -14.76 -7.39 -0.19
N ASN A 117 -16.03 -7.48 0.20
CA ASN A 117 -16.97 -6.38 0.08
C ASN A 117 -16.52 -5.18 0.91
N ASN A 118 -16.07 -5.39 2.13
CA ASN A 118 -15.56 -4.33 3.02
C ASN A 118 -14.33 -3.62 2.44
N VAL A 119 -13.40 -4.40 1.87
CA VAL A 119 -12.23 -3.84 1.17
C VAL A 119 -12.66 -3.10 -0.10
N GLY A 120 -13.62 -3.65 -0.86
CA GLY A 120 -14.21 -3.01 -2.05
C GLY A 120 -14.82 -1.65 -1.74
N GLU A 121 -15.67 -1.56 -0.71
CA GLU A 121 -16.28 -0.30 -0.25
C GLU A 121 -15.22 0.76 0.12
N TRP A 122 -14.10 0.33 0.71
CA TRP A 122 -12.98 1.23 0.98
C TRP A 122 -12.34 1.76 -0.33
N PHE A 123 -12.17 0.89 -1.34
CA PHE A 123 -11.63 1.27 -2.64
C PHE A 123 -12.55 2.22 -3.41
N ASP A 124 -13.87 2.08 -3.27
CA ASP A 124 -14.84 3.01 -3.88
C ASP A 124 -14.61 4.46 -3.40
N VAL A 125 -14.10 4.64 -2.18
CA VAL A 125 -13.80 5.95 -1.61
C VAL A 125 -12.34 6.38 -1.90
N ASN A 126 -11.36 5.48 -1.69
CA ASN A 126 -9.94 5.83 -1.64
C ASN A 126 -9.12 5.31 -2.84
N GLY A 127 -9.72 4.61 -3.79
CA GLY A 127 -9.02 4.00 -4.92
C GLY A 127 -8.18 4.97 -5.76
N GLU A 128 -8.60 6.24 -5.82
CA GLU A 128 -7.84 7.32 -6.48
C GLU A 128 -6.42 7.44 -5.90
N ALA A 129 -6.28 7.27 -4.60
CA ALA A 129 -5.02 7.38 -3.86
C ALA A 129 -4.12 6.13 -3.97
N ILE A 130 -4.62 5.06 -4.63
CA ILE A 130 -3.92 3.79 -4.83
C ILE A 130 -3.59 3.56 -6.30
N TYR A 131 -4.61 3.61 -7.18
CA TYR A 131 -4.45 3.24 -8.57
C TYR A 131 -3.68 4.27 -9.39
N GLY A 132 -2.61 3.79 -10.07
CA GLY A 132 -1.78 4.63 -10.93
C GLY A 132 -0.89 5.62 -10.18
N THR A 133 -0.71 5.42 -8.87
CA THR A 133 0.14 6.28 -8.04
C THR A 133 1.62 5.89 -8.12
N ARG A 134 2.46 6.74 -7.56
CA ARG A 134 3.90 6.50 -7.35
C ARG A 134 4.26 6.83 -5.90
N PRO A 135 5.35 6.27 -5.37
CA PRO A 135 5.85 6.68 -4.06
C PRO A 135 6.21 8.16 -4.03
N TRP A 136 6.03 8.77 -2.87
CA TRP A 136 6.66 10.06 -2.58
C TRP A 136 8.13 9.83 -2.19
N TYR A 137 8.92 10.89 -1.90
CA TYR A 137 10.33 10.73 -1.48
C TYR A 137 10.46 9.95 -0.15
N MET A 138 9.40 9.81 0.60
CA MET A 138 9.27 8.94 1.78
C MET A 138 7.96 8.17 1.71
N TYR A 139 7.99 6.92 2.16
CA TYR A 139 6.79 6.07 2.10
C TYR A 139 5.79 6.34 3.22
N GLY A 140 6.25 6.91 4.35
CA GLY A 140 5.38 7.14 5.50
C GLY A 140 6.12 7.54 6.76
N GLU A 141 5.33 7.77 7.79
CA GLU A 141 5.75 8.19 9.13
C GLU A 141 4.98 7.41 10.20
N GLY A 142 5.45 7.48 11.43
CA GLY A 142 4.85 6.82 12.58
C GLY A 142 5.75 5.74 13.18
N LYS A 143 5.30 5.18 14.31
CA LYS A 143 6.10 4.23 15.09
C LYS A 143 5.66 2.79 14.91
N ASN A 144 4.39 2.58 14.53
CA ASN A 144 3.81 1.25 14.44
C ASN A 144 4.12 0.63 13.07
N LYS A 145 4.21 -0.70 13.07
CA LYS A 145 4.51 -1.50 11.88
C LYS A 145 3.47 -2.60 11.74
N ILE A 146 3.33 -3.10 10.54
CA ILE A 146 2.52 -4.28 10.23
C ILE A 146 3.48 -5.43 10.01
N ASP A 147 3.27 -6.53 10.72
CA ASP A 147 4.04 -7.76 10.52
C ASP A 147 3.33 -8.74 9.57
N ALA A 148 4.10 -9.66 9.01
CA ALA A 148 3.60 -10.60 7.99
C ALA A 148 2.45 -11.48 8.49
N HIS A 149 2.47 -11.83 9.78
CA HIS A 149 1.52 -12.76 10.41
C HIS A 149 0.45 -12.08 11.26
N ASP A 150 0.37 -10.75 11.25
CA ASP A 150 -0.71 -10.04 11.92
C ASP A 150 -2.08 -10.45 11.35
N LEU A 151 -3.09 -10.46 12.21
CA LEU A 151 -4.50 -10.66 11.83
C LEU A 151 -5.33 -9.39 11.95
N GLU A 152 -4.83 -8.42 12.72
CA GLU A 152 -5.47 -7.11 12.95
C GLU A 152 -4.42 -6.01 12.83
N SER A 153 -4.85 -4.82 12.42
CA SER A 153 -3.98 -3.66 12.36
C SER A 153 -3.65 -3.13 13.76
N SER A 154 -2.40 -2.71 13.93
CA SER A 154 -1.92 -1.97 15.10
C SER A 154 -1.63 -0.49 14.80
N LEU A 155 -1.95 -0.03 13.58
CA LEU A 155 -1.70 1.35 13.17
C LEU A 155 -2.69 2.30 13.84
N THR A 156 -2.30 3.57 13.92
CA THR A 156 -2.99 4.63 14.67
C THR A 156 -3.13 5.88 13.81
N PRO A 157 -3.90 6.89 14.24
CA PRO A 157 -3.98 8.18 13.55
C PRO A 157 -2.66 8.98 13.51
N LYS A 158 -1.59 8.46 14.10
CA LYS A 158 -0.23 9.04 14.06
C LYS A 158 0.70 8.29 13.11
N ASP A 159 0.20 7.28 12.44
CA ASP A 159 0.91 6.53 11.42
C ASP A 159 0.39 6.96 10.05
N PHE A 160 1.30 7.34 9.15
CA PHE A 160 0.98 7.85 7.82
C PHE A 160 1.67 7.05 6.74
N ARG A 161 1.04 7.00 5.57
CA ARG A 161 1.65 6.51 4.33
C ARG A 161 1.39 7.51 3.22
N TYR A 162 2.27 7.54 2.22
CA TYR A 162 2.25 8.54 1.17
C TYR A 162 2.32 7.94 -0.22
N THR A 163 1.49 8.46 -1.11
CA THR A 163 1.57 8.21 -2.55
C THR A 163 1.42 9.53 -3.31
N THR A 164 1.80 9.56 -4.57
CA THR A 164 1.67 10.75 -5.44
C THR A 164 0.99 10.38 -6.74
N LYS A 165 0.19 11.29 -7.27
CA LYS A 165 -0.43 11.16 -8.60
C LYS A 165 -0.89 12.53 -9.09
N ASP A 166 -0.66 12.80 -10.38
CA ASP A 166 -1.15 14.00 -11.07
C ASP A 166 -0.80 15.32 -10.35
N GLY A 167 0.37 15.37 -9.72
CA GLY A 167 0.86 16.54 -8.99
C GLY A 167 0.34 16.69 -7.56
N TYR A 168 -0.53 15.80 -7.11
CA TYR A 168 -1.04 15.75 -5.73
C TYR A 168 -0.24 14.77 -4.87
N LEU A 169 -0.22 15.05 -3.57
CA LEU A 169 0.19 14.09 -2.53
C LEU A 169 -1.07 13.49 -1.90
N TYR A 170 -1.10 12.18 -1.78
CA TYR A 170 -2.09 11.48 -0.98
C TYR A 170 -1.44 11.03 0.32
N ALA A 171 -1.97 11.53 1.44
CA ALA A 171 -1.52 11.17 2.77
C ALA A 171 -2.59 10.31 3.44
N PHE A 172 -2.28 9.03 3.64
CA PHE A 172 -3.16 8.13 4.37
C PHE A 172 -2.94 8.29 5.86
N VAL A 173 -4.00 8.61 6.60
CA VAL A 173 -4.09 8.54 8.05
C VAL A 173 -4.61 7.15 8.39
N MET A 174 -3.79 6.35 9.08
CA MET A 174 -3.98 4.90 9.16
C MET A 174 -5.03 4.44 10.17
N ASP A 175 -5.68 5.37 10.86
CA ASP A 175 -6.87 5.14 11.69
C ASP A 175 -7.64 6.45 11.90
N TRP A 176 -8.91 6.38 12.32
CA TRP A 176 -9.72 7.58 12.60
C TRP A 176 -9.29 8.26 13.89
N PRO A 177 -9.01 9.58 13.86
CA PRO A 177 -8.59 10.28 15.07
C PRO A 177 -9.75 10.41 16.07
N LYS A 178 -9.47 10.06 17.34
CA LYS A 178 -10.39 10.35 18.43
C LYS A 178 -10.42 11.84 18.69
N LYS A 179 -11.46 12.35 19.36
CA LYS A 179 -11.64 13.78 19.62
C LYS A 179 -10.40 14.49 20.21
N HIS A 180 -9.66 13.83 21.09
CA HIS A 180 -8.43 14.38 21.69
C HIS A 180 -7.17 14.23 20.81
N GLN A 181 -7.28 13.58 19.65
CA GLN A 181 -6.21 13.40 18.65
C GLN A 181 -6.48 14.26 17.40
N ASN A 182 -7.52 15.08 17.44
CA ASN A 182 -7.92 15.98 16.37
C ASN A 182 -7.59 17.43 16.79
N PRO A 183 -6.84 18.23 15.99
CA PRO A 183 -6.41 17.94 14.63
C PRO A 183 -5.30 16.87 14.56
N VAL A 184 -5.25 16.19 13.40
CA VAL A 184 -4.15 15.31 13.01
C VAL A 184 -3.01 16.18 12.46
N VAL A 185 -1.77 15.91 12.89
CA VAL A 185 -0.59 16.64 12.45
C VAL A 185 0.26 15.74 11.55
N LEU A 186 0.52 16.18 10.33
CA LEU A 186 1.45 15.54 9.39
C LEU A 186 2.81 16.26 9.50
N PRO A 187 3.77 15.72 10.26
CA PRO A 187 4.93 16.48 10.72
C PRO A 187 5.94 16.79 9.61
N ASN A 188 5.99 16.01 8.53
CA ASN A 188 6.88 16.30 7.40
C ASN A 188 6.29 17.28 6.37
N LEU A 189 5.05 17.72 6.54
CA LEU A 189 4.44 18.75 5.71
C LEU A 189 4.48 20.12 6.41
N THR A 190 5.65 20.51 6.90
CA THR A 190 5.86 21.82 7.53
C THR A 190 6.06 22.91 6.48
N ILE A 191 5.81 24.16 6.87
CA ILE A 191 6.17 25.34 6.05
C ILE A 191 7.68 25.45 5.77
N MET A 192 8.51 24.71 6.50
CA MET A 192 9.98 24.68 6.35
C MET A 192 10.45 23.56 5.42
N ASN A 193 9.55 22.69 4.96
CA ASN A 193 9.93 21.60 4.06
C ASN A 193 10.20 22.14 2.65
N THR A 194 11.46 22.21 2.26
CA THR A 194 11.91 22.71 0.94
C THR A 194 11.64 21.74 -0.22
N ARG A 195 11.17 20.51 0.06
CA ARG A 195 10.85 19.51 -0.97
C ARG A 195 9.44 19.65 -1.56
N VAL A 196 8.61 20.46 -0.92
CA VAL A 196 7.26 20.78 -1.37
C VAL A 196 7.08 22.30 -1.39
N SER A 197 6.23 22.81 -2.25
CA SER A 197 5.80 24.19 -2.21
C SER A 197 4.66 24.38 -1.18
N GLU A 198 4.15 25.59 -1.08
CA GLU A 198 3.02 25.90 -0.20
C GLU A 198 1.82 24.98 -0.48
N VAL A 199 1.22 24.45 0.59
CA VAL A 199 -0.04 23.72 0.51
C VAL A 199 -1.16 24.72 0.20
N ILE A 200 -1.96 24.44 -0.83
CA ILE A 200 -3.07 25.30 -1.26
C ILE A 200 -4.43 24.64 -1.14
N SER A 201 -4.48 23.32 -1.02
CA SER A 201 -5.72 22.57 -0.81
C SER A 201 -5.50 21.29 -0.02
N VAL A 202 -6.49 20.93 0.78
CA VAL A 202 -6.58 19.66 1.48
C VAL A 202 -8.02 19.17 1.40
N GLU A 203 -8.20 17.97 0.89
CA GLU A 203 -9.49 17.29 0.76
C GLU A 203 -9.41 15.93 1.46
N LEU A 204 -10.46 15.53 2.17
CA LEU A 204 -10.61 14.18 2.68
C LEU A 204 -11.45 13.39 1.67
N LEU A 205 -10.89 12.34 1.07
CA LEU A 205 -11.62 11.54 0.08
C LEU A 205 -12.91 10.96 0.67
N GLY A 206 -13.99 11.01 -0.12
CA GLY A 206 -15.33 10.59 0.31
C GLY A 206 -16.04 11.54 1.25
N HIS A 207 -15.46 12.71 1.57
CA HIS A 207 -16.11 13.76 2.35
C HIS A 207 -16.43 14.96 1.47
N ASN A 208 -17.69 15.38 1.45
CA ASN A 208 -18.17 16.42 0.52
C ASN A 208 -17.95 17.85 1.00
N GLU A 209 -17.59 18.04 2.26
CA GLU A 209 -17.39 19.34 2.85
C GLU A 209 -15.90 19.68 2.94
N LYS A 210 -15.57 20.97 3.01
CA LYS A 210 -14.19 21.40 3.22
C LYS A 210 -13.70 21.00 4.62
N VAL A 211 -12.56 20.34 4.67
CA VAL A 211 -11.88 20.13 5.96
C VAL A 211 -11.11 21.38 6.35
N LEU A 212 -11.06 21.67 7.65
CA LEU A 212 -10.25 22.76 8.19
C LEU A 212 -8.79 22.29 8.30
N TRP A 213 -7.87 23.11 7.83
CA TRP A 213 -6.45 22.83 7.93
C TRP A 213 -5.63 24.10 8.10
N GLU A 214 -4.48 23.96 8.74
CA GLU A 214 -3.49 25.02 8.93
C GLU A 214 -2.10 24.42 8.79
N ASN A 215 -1.18 25.15 8.14
CA ASN A 215 0.20 24.71 8.00
C ASN A 215 1.11 25.51 8.91
N HIS A 216 1.77 24.84 9.83
CA HIS A 216 2.63 25.40 10.85
C HIS A 216 4.07 24.87 10.78
N GLY A 217 4.91 25.37 11.69
CA GLY A 217 6.29 24.89 11.81
C GLY A 217 6.42 23.45 12.31
N ASP A 218 5.39 22.90 12.95
CA ASP A 218 5.33 21.52 13.43
C ASP A 218 4.67 20.54 12.45
N GLY A 219 4.03 21.04 11.38
CA GLY A 219 3.40 20.25 10.35
C GLY A 219 2.11 20.82 9.78
N LEU A 220 1.52 20.07 8.87
CA LEU A 220 0.18 20.33 8.35
C LEU A 220 -0.85 19.77 9.35
N ASN A 221 -1.60 20.64 9.97
CA ASN A 221 -2.66 20.33 10.93
C ASN A 221 -3.98 20.21 10.18
N VAL A 222 -4.65 19.06 10.25
CA VAL A 222 -5.92 18.80 9.55
C VAL A 222 -6.99 18.39 10.58
N THR A 223 -8.08 19.15 10.63
CA THR A 223 -9.23 18.86 11.48
C THR A 223 -10.18 17.90 10.77
N PHE A 224 -10.26 16.67 11.24
CA PHE A 224 -11.17 15.66 10.73
C PHE A 224 -12.62 15.94 11.16
N PRO A 225 -13.61 15.70 10.28
CA PRO A 225 -15.02 15.86 10.61
C PRO A 225 -15.49 14.85 11.67
N GLU A 226 -16.71 15.05 12.22
CA GLU A 226 -17.27 14.10 13.18
C GLU A 226 -17.64 12.75 12.53
N LYS A 227 -18.10 12.81 11.28
CA LYS A 227 -18.54 11.62 10.54
C LYS A 227 -17.45 11.17 9.56
N LYS A 228 -16.99 9.93 9.73
CA LYS A 228 -16.04 9.31 8.82
C LYS A 228 -16.68 8.93 7.48
N PRO A 229 -15.95 9.09 6.35
CA PRO A 229 -16.48 8.76 5.02
C PRO A 229 -16.55 7.26 4.73
N CYS A 230 -15.69 6.48 5.37
CA CYS A 230 -15.59 5.02 5.21
C CYS A 230 -15.02 4.40 6.49
N GLU A 231 -14.79 3.10 6.49
CA GLU A 231 -14.01 2.41 7.52
C GLU A 231 -12.53 2.34 7.14
N HIS A 232 -11.70 1.92 8.09
CA HIS A 232 -10.25 1.68 7.97
C HIS A 232 -9.43 2.96 7.84
N ALA A 233 -8.50 3.03 6.85
CA ALA A 233 -7.62 4.18 6.63
C ALA A 233 -8.28 5.27 5.78
N TYR A 234 -7.76 6.51 5.86
CA TYR A 234 -8.40 7.70 5.28
C TYR A 234 -7.39 8.51 4.48
N ALA A 235 -7.67 8.75 3.20
CA ALA A 235 -6.76 9.49 2.33
C ALA A 235 -7.10 10.99 2.31
N LEU A 236 -6.10 11.80 2.61
CA LEU A 236 -6.09 13.24 2.39
C LEU A 236 -5.44 13.50 1.02
N LYS A 237 -6.13 14.18 0.12
CA LYS A 237 -5.60 14.69 -1.14
C LYS A 237 -5.08 16.10 -0.93
N ILE A 238 -3.79 16.32 -1.15
CA ILE A 238 -3.10 17.56 -0.82
C ILE A 238 -2.54 18.18 -2.08
N GLY A 239 -2.97 19.40 -2.38
CA GLY A 239 -2.50 20.20 -3.51
C GLY A 239 -1.49 21.24 -3.09
N PHE A 240 -0.54 21.53 -3.97
CA PHE A 240 0.55 22.47 -3.76
C PHE A 240 0.55 23.57 -4.81
N ALA A 241 1.05 24.76 -4.45
CA ALA A 241 1.17 25.90 -5.36
C ALA A 241 1.99 25.54 -6.62
N ASN A 242 3.03 24.73 -6.46
CA ASN A 242 3.73 24.07 -7.56
C ASN A 242 3.45 22.56 -7.45
N PRO A 243 2.76 21.96 -8.41
CA PRO A 243 2.45 20.53 -8.38
C PRO A 243 3.71 19.66 -8.22
N LEU A 244 3.57 18.52 -7.53
CA LEU A 244 4.65 17.54 -7.40
C LEU A 244 5.03 16.99 -8.78
N LYS A 245 6.35 16.78 -8.99
CA LYS A 245 6.89 16.21 -10.23
C LYS A 245 6.97 14.71 -10.17
#